data_5defe88a8e8da3ee25b3483fff8f24fb
#
_entry.id   5defe88a8e8da3ee25b3483fff8f24fb
#
_cell.length_a   1.000
_cell.length_b   1.000
_cell.length_c   1.000
_cell.angle_alpha   90.00
_cell.angle_beta   90.00
_cell.angle_gamma   90.00
#
_symmetry.space_group_name_H-M   'P 1'
#
loop_
_entity.id
_entity.type
_entity.pdbx_description
1 polymer ?
#
loop_
_entity_poly.entity_id
_entity_poly.type
_entity_poly.pdbx_seq_one_letter_code
_entity_poly.pdbx_strand_id
1 'polypeptide(L)'
;MNKTILVCGAGGFIGTHLVNDLKNKGHTVIGVDIKEPLYEDTRCNQFYKEDLRDPNMVDFIFTQHDFDEVYQLAADMGGAGYIFVGENDADIMHNSATINLNVLESARKHTVASTLKIFYSSSACMYPEHNQLDPDNPDLAEHTAYPANPDSDYGWEKLFSERLYLAYGRCYNMNVKIARFHNIFGPQGSWNNGKEKAPAALMRKVAMASSGDVDEIIDVWGP
;
A
#
# COMPACT_ATOMS: atom_id res chain seq x y z
N MET A 1 24.85 -4.03 -7.61
CA MET A 1 25.34 -3.80 -6.22
C MET A 1 24.28 -4.29 -5.26
N ASN A 2 24.67 -4.94 -4.18
CA ASN A 2 23.76 -5.30 -3.09
C ASN A 2 23.34 -4.01 -2.35
N LYS A 3 22.05 -3.89 -2.01
CA LYS A 3 21.48 -2.76 -1.25
C LYS A 3 20.83 -3.28 0.02
N THR A 4 20.75 -2.42 1.03
CA THR A 4 19.92 -2.64 2.21
C THR A 4 18.60 -1.91 2.03
N ILE A 5 17.49 -2.67 2.03
CA ILE A 5 16.17 -2.18 1.62
C ILE A 5 15.16 -2.44 2.74
N LEU A 6 14.45 -1.39 3.15
CA LEU A 6 13.31 -1.51 4.05
C LEU A 6 12.01 -1.69 3.25
N VAL A 7 11.22 -2.70 3.62
CA VAL A 7 9.87 -2.91 3.10
C VAL A 7 8.88 -2.78 4.26
N CYS A 8 8.15 -1.67 4.30
CA CYS A 8 7.03 -1.45 5.21
C CYS A 8 5.79 -2.10 4.60
N GLY A 9 5.06 -2.91 5.38
CA GLY A 9 3.98 -3.74 4.87
C GLY A 9 4.47 -5.06 4.27
N ALA A 10 5.62 -5.57 4.74
CA ALA A 10 6.29 -6.75 4.19
C ALA A 10 5.52 -8.07 4.38
N GLY A 11 4.60 -8.13 5.36
CA GLY A 11 3.71 -9.27 5.61
C GLY A 11 2.42 -9.23 4.80
N GLY A 12 2.18 -8.14 4.06
CA GLY A 12 1.04 -7.98 3.17
C GLY A 12 1.25 -8.62 1.80
N PHE A 13 0.18 -8.67 0.99
CA PHE A 13 0.18 -9.25 -0.36
C PHE A 13 1.29 -8.70 -1.26
N ILE A 14 1.30 -7.38 -1.51
CA ILE A 14 2.29 -6.75 -2.38
C ILE A 14 3.69 -6.82 -1.75
N GLY A 15 3.77 -6.60 -0.43
CA GLY A 15 5.03 -6.63 0.31
C GLY A 15 5.74 -7.97 0.21
N THR A 16 5.02 -9.08 0.36
CA THR A 16 5.60 -10.44 0.25
C THR A 16 6.19 -10.68 -1.14
N HIS A 17 5.46 -10.35 -2.20
CA HIS A 17 5.98 -10.47 -3.57
C HIS A 17 7.21 -9.59 -3.81
N LEU A 18 7.20 -8.35 -3.30
CA LEU A 18 8.35 -7.44 -3.43
C LEU A 18 9.56 -7.96 -2.67
N VAL A 19 9.39 -8.45 -1.44
CA VAL A 19 10.46 -9.08 -0.65
C VAL A 19 11.08 -10.22 -1.44
N ASN A 20 10.27 -11.11 -2.01
CA ASN A 20 10.74 -12.23 -2.80
C ASN A 20 11.56 -11.80 -4.03
N ASP A 21 11.09 -10.81 -4.77
CA ASP A 21 11.80 -10.26 -5.93
C ASP A 21 13.15 -9.61 -5.55
N LEU A 22 13.14 -8.79 -4.49
CA LEU A 22 14.36 -8.14 -3.99
C LEU A 22 15.40 -9.16 -3.48
N LYS A 23 14.94 -10.21 -2.80
CA LYS A 23 15.82 -11.31 -2.36
C LYS A 23 16.41 -12.08 -3.54
N ASN A 24 15.62 -12.35 -4.57
CA ASN A 24 16.10 -13.01 -5.80
C ASN A 24 17.14 -12.15 -6.54
N LYS A 25 17.06 -10.83 -6.44
CA LYS A 25 18.06 -9.88 -6.97
C LYS A 25 19.31 -9.73 -6.07
N GLY A 26 19.37 -10.44 -4.95
CA GLY A 26 20.54 -10.47 -4.06
C GLY A 26 20.63 -9.29 -3.09
N HIS A 27 19.52 -8.59 -2.81
CA HIS A 27 19.50 -7.49 -1.84
C HIS A 27 19.38 -8.00 -0.40
N THR A 28 19.83 -7.18 0.56
CA THR A 28 19.53 -7.34 1.98
C THR A 28 18.19 -6.66 2.24
N VAL A 29 17.18 -7.45 2.64
CA VAL A 29 15.81 -6.96 2.84
C VAL A 29 15.45 -7.01 4.31
N ILE A 30 15.05 -5.88 4.85
CA ILE A 30 14.49 -5.72 6.19
C ILE A 30 12.98 -5.49 6.01
N GLY A 31 12.17 -6.32 6.64
CA GLY A 31 10.72 -6.21 6.57
C GLY A 31 10.13 -5.70 7.88
N VAL A 32 9.05 -4.94 7.81
CA VAL A 32 8.23 -4.58 8.96
C VAL A 32 6.76 -4.66 8.62
N ASP A 33 5.98 -5.28 9.48
CA ASP A 33 4.52 -5.38 9.39
C ASP A 33 3.94 -5.77 10.76
N ILE A 34 2.69 -5.48 11.01
CA ILE A 34 1.95 -5.96 12.19
C ILE A 34 1.66 -7.47 12.14
N LYS A 35 1.81 -8.08 10.98
CA LYS A 35 1.57 -9.51 10.73
C LYS A 35 2.66 -10.11 9.84
N GLU A 36 2.88 -11.38 9.98
CA GLU A 36 3.69 -12.16 9.05
C GLU A 36 2.93 -12.48 7.75
N PRO A 37 3.64 -12.83 6.64
CA PRO A 37 2.99 -13.32 5.43
C PRO A 37 2.08 -14.52 5.74
N LEU A 38 0.90 -14.56 5.09
CA LEU A 38 -0.11 -15.58 5.39
C LEU A 38 0.18 -16.95 4.75
N TYR A 39 0.83 -16.97 3.60
CA TYR A 39 0.92 -18.16 2.74
C TYR A 39 2.32 -18.77 2.65
N GLU A 40 3.33 -18.09 3.15
CA GLU A 40 4.73 -18.54 3.14
C GLU A 40 5.52 -17.88 4.25
N ASP A 41 6.63 -18.47 4.64
CA ASP A 41 7.56 -17.84 5.57
C ASP A 41 8.22 -16.62 4.92
N THR A 42 8.42 -15.56 5.71
CA THR A 42 9.10 -14.37 5.20
C THR A 42 10.53 -14.67 4.76
N ARG A 43 10.93 -14.12 3.62
CA ARG A 43 12.29 -14.21 3.10
C ARG A 43 13.17 -13.01 3.48
N CYS A 44 12.68 -12.11 4.32
CA CYS A 44 13.48 -11.01 4.84
C CYS A 44 14.74 -11.52 5.55
N ASN A 45 15.83 -10.76 5.48
CA ASN A 45 17.01 -11.02 6.32
C ASN A 45 16.70 -10.80 7.80
N GLN A 46 15.86 -9.80 8.06
CA GLN A 46 15.27 -9.52 9.37
C GLN A 46 13.84 -9.05 9.18
N PHE A 47 12.93 -9.54 10.02
CA PHE A 47 11.53 -9.15 10.02
C PHE A 47 11.15 -8.61 11.39
N TYR A 48 10.65 -7.39 11.42
CA TYR A 48 10.08 -6.76 12.61
C TYR A 48 8.56 -6.91 12.58
N LYS A 49 8.02 -7.69 13.51
CA LYS A 49 6.57 -7.80 13.68
C LYS A 49 6.10 -6.70 14.62
N GLU A 50 6.01 -5.49 14.07
CA GLU A 50 5.84 -4.26 14.82
C GLU A 50 4.87 -3.30 14.12
N ASP A 51 4.33 -2.36 14.92
CA ASP A 51 3.39 -1.37 14.45
C ASP A 51 4.10 -0.06 14.05
N LEU A 52 4.01 0.29 12.77
CA LEU A 52 4.58 1.54 12.26
C LEU A 52 3.87 2.82 12.73
N ARG A 53 2.77 2.69 13.46
CA ARG A 53 2.13 3.82 14.15
C ARG A 53 2.88 4.20 15.43
N ASP A 54 3.71 3.30 15.98
CA ASP A 54 4.62 3.64 17.07
C ASP A 54 5.87 4.35 16.54
N PRO A 55 6.02 5.67 16.78
CA PRO A 55 7.17 6.43 16.28
C PRO A 55 8.49 5.94 16.88
N ASN A 56 8.49 5.39 18.12
CA ASN A 56 9.71 4.90 18.75
C ASN A 56 10.22 3.64 18.06
N MET A 57 9.30 2.77 17.63
CA MET A 57 9.66 1.55 16.91
C MET A 57 10.18 1.88 15.51
N VAL A 58 9.54 2.80 14.78
CA VAL A 58 10.04 3.24 13.49
C VAL A 58 11.42 3.87 13.61
N ASP A 59 11.60 4.76 14.59
CA ASP A 59 12.88 5.41 14.87
C ASP A 59 13.97 4.37 15.22
N PHE A 60 13.64 3.39 16.05
CA PHE A 60 14.53 2.26 16.38
C PHE A 60 14.97 1.51 15.11
N ILE A 61 14.06 1.11 14.23
CA ILE A 61 14.39 0.39 13.00
C ILE A 61 15.38 1.19 12.14
N PHE A 62 15.17 2.49 11.99
CA PHE A 62 16.07 3.37 11.22
C PHE A 62 17.43 3.57 11.89
N THR A 63 17.56 3.40 13.21
CA THR A 63 18.85 3.45 13.91
C THR A 63 19.66 2.16 13.80
N GLN A 64 19.01 1.03 13.50
CA GLN A 64 19.65 -0.28 13.40
C GLN A 64 20.25 -0.58 12.01
N HIS A 65 19.86 0.16 10.98
CA HIS A 65 20.22 -0.14 9.60
C HIS A 65 20.45 1.12 8.78
N ASP A 66 21.47 1.09 7.93
CA ASP A 66 21.70 2.11 6.90
C ASP A 66 20.93 1.69 5.62
N PHE A 67 19.80 2.31 5.34
CA PHE A 67 18.96 1.99 4.19
C PHE A 67 19.35 2.75 2.93
N ASP A 68 19.45 2.03 1.81
CA ASP A 68 19.58 2.61 0.46
C ASP A 68 18.20 2.95 -0.13
N GLU A 69 17.21 2.11 0.16
CA GLU A 69 15.85 2.25 -0.35
C GLU A 69 14.80 1.89 0.73
N VAL A 70 13.68 2.61 0.70
CA VAL A 70 12.50 2.32 1.52
C VAL A 70 11.29 2.17 0.61
N TYR A 71 10.59 1.05 0.71
CA TYR A 71 9.30 0.83 0.04
C TYR A 71 8.19 0.93 1.08
N GLN A 72 7.47 2.04 1.08
CA GLN A 72 6.35 2.27 1.98
C GLN A 72 5.05 1.76 1.32
N LEU A 73 4.65 0.55 1.71
CA LEU A 73 3.45 -0.13 1.24
C LEU A 73 2.42 -0.34 2.37
N ALA A 74 2.83 -0.08 3.63
CA ALA A 74 1.95 -0.26 4.78
C ALA A 74 0.84 0.79 4.77
N ALA A 75 -0.40 0.35 4.89
CA ALA A 75 -1.57 1.20 4.97
C ALA A 75 -2.72 0.45 5.61
N ASP A 76 -3.64 1.16 6.22
CA ASP A 76 -4.95 0.62 6.55
C ASP A 76 -5.84 0.74 5.31
N MET A 77 -6.12 -0.40 4.68
CA MET A 77 -6.82 -0.42 3.40
C MET A 77 -7.52 -1.77 3.15
N GLY A 78 -8.44 -1.78 2.21
CA GLY A 78 -9.18 -2.97 1.80
C GLY A 78 -9.80 -2.84 0.41
N GLY A 79 -10.76 -3.70 0.11
CA GLY A 79 -11.63 -3.59 -1.05
C GLY A 79 -12.73 -2.54 -0.85
N ALA A 80 -13.61 -2.39 -1.84
CA ALA A 80 -14.70 -1.41 -1.82
C ALA A 80 -15.60 -1.55 -0.58
N GLY A 81 -15.90 -2.78 -0.14
CA GLY A 81 -16.67 -3.06 1.06
C GLY A 81 -16.00 -2.67 2.38
N TYR A 82 -14.77 -2.17 2.36
CA TYR A 82 -14.06 -1.66 3.53
C TYR A 82 -13.87 -0.15 3.46
N ILE A 83 -13.56 0.40 2.26
CA ILE A 83 -13.18 1.81 2.09
C ILE A 83 -14.35 2.74 1.76
N PHE A 84 -15.54 2.21 1.41
CA PHE A 84 -16.70 3.03 1.04
C PHE A 84 -17.91 2.87 1.98
N VAL A 85 -17.75 2.19 3.12
CA VAL A 85 -18.85 1.98 4.06
C VAL A 85 -18.99 3.08 5.13
N GLY A 86 -18.00 3.96 5.24
CA GLY A 86 -17.98 5.07 6.19
C GLY A 86 -17.57 4.70 7.61
N GLU A 87 -17.76 3.46 8.03
CA GLU A 87 -17.47 3.01 9.41
C GLU A 87 -15.98 3.00 9.76
N ASN A 88 -15.11 2.87 8.74
CA ASN A 88 -13.66 2.73 8.91
C ASN A 88 -12.89 4.02 8.57
N ASP A 89 -13.55 5.08 8.13
CA ASP A 89 -12.90 6.25 7.55
C ASP A 89 -11.91 6.93 8.50
N ALA A 90 -12.31 7.12 9.75
CA ALA A 90 -11.44 7.72 10.76
C ALA A 90 -10.18 6.87 11.01
N ASP A 91 -10.33 5.55 11.11
CA ASP A 91 -9.21 4.62 11.33
C ASP A 91 -8.29 4.58 10.10
N ILE A 92 -8.85 4.51 8.90
CA ILE A 92 -8.10 4.54 7.63
C ILE A 92 -7.24 5.79 7.54
N MET A 93 -7.83 6.96 7.75
CA MET A 93 -7.12 8.25 7.70
C MET A 93 -6.06 8.34 8.80
N HIS A 94 -6.44 8.06 10.05
CA HIS A 94 -5.52 8.14 11.18
C HIS A 94 -4.35 7.18 11.06
N ASN A 95 -4.62 5.90 10.79
CA ASN A 95 -3.61 4.86 10.77
C ASN A 95 -2.62 5.09 9.62
N SER A 96 -3.12 5.31 8.41
CA SER A 96 -2.27 5.47 7.23
C SER A 96 -1.46 6.77 7.29
N ALA A 97 -2.05 7.89 7.70
CA ALA A 97 -1.34 9.15 7.86
C ALA A 97 -0.24 9.04 8.94
N THR A 98 -0.53 8.41 10.08
CA THR A 98 0.44 8.22 11.16
C THR A 98 1.63 7.40 10.72
N ILE A 99 1.41 6.28 10.01
CA ILE A 99 2.48 5.46 9.43
C ILE A 99 3.37 6.30 8.52
N ASN A 100 2.76 7.05 7.59
CA ASN A 100 3.52 7.86 6.62
C ASN A 100 4.32 8.98 7.29
N LEU A 101 3.77 9.64 8.31
CA LEU A 101 4.46 10.66 9.10
C LEU A 101 5.67 10.08 9.83
N ASN A 102 5.50 8.93 10.51
CA ASN A 102 6.57 8.29 11.27
C ASN A 102 7.71 7.83 10.36
N VAL A 103 7.39 7.16 9.24
CA VAL A 103 8.40 6.68 8.28
C VAL A 103 9.20 7.84 7.68
N LEU A 104 8.53 8.91 7.23
CA LEU A 104 9.20 10.07 6.66
C LEU A 104 10.08 10.80 7.68
N GLU A 105 9.58 10.99 8.89
CA GLU A 105 10.34 11.71 9.92
C GLU A 105 11.56 10.91 10.39
N SER A 106 11.45 9.60 10.58
CA SER A 106 12.60 8.75 10.92
C SER A 106 13.60 8.67 9.77
N ALA A 107 13.14 8.54 8.53
CA ALA A 107 14.01 8.60 7.36
C ALA A 107 14.79 9.94 7.30
N ARG A 108 14.12 11.06 7.55
CA ARG A 108 14.76 12.39 7.59
C ARG A 108 15.85 12.51 8.67
N LYS A 109 15.59 11.94 9.85
CA LYS A 109 16.50 12.04 11.00
C LYS A 109 17.75 11.16 10.87
N HIS A 110 17.58 9.94 10.37
CA HIS A 110 18.60 8.89 10.48
C HIS A 110 19.30 8.55 9.17
N THR A 111 18.95 9.20 8.06
CA THR A 111 19.58 8.92 6.77
C THR A 111 20.11 10.19 6.12
N VAL A 112 21.06 10.01 5.20
CA VAL A 112 21.44 11.09 4.29
C VAL A 112 20.37 11.22 3.23
N ALA A 113 19.49 12.20 3.37
CA ALA A 113 18.29 12.39 2.58
C ALA A 113 18.52 12.34 1.05
N SER A 114 19.66 12.80 0.57
CA SER A 114 20.01 12.79 -0.86
C SER A 114 20.38 11.40 -1.41
N THR A 115 20.71 10.43 -0.57
CA THR A 115 21.12 9.07 -0.98
C THR A 115 19.99 8.07 -0.83
N LEU A 116 19.13 8.23 0.17
CA LEU A 116 17.97 7.36 0.39
C LEU A 116 16.93 7.58 -0.70
N LYS A 117 16.43 6.49 -1.29
CA LYS A 117 15.28 6.51 -2.17
C LYS A 117 14.06 6.00 -1.43
N ILE A 118 12.98 6.77 -1.45
CA ILE A 118 11.71 6.37 -0.84
C ILE A 118 10.67 6.21 -1.93
N PHE A 119 10.09 5.01 -1.99
CA PHE A 119 8.92 4.71 -2.79
C PHE A 119 7.68 4.74 -1.91
N TYR A 120 6.63 5.42 -2.37
CA TYR A 120 5.31 5.46 -1.73
C TYR A 120 4.24 4.89 -2.65
N SER A 121 3.45 3.94 -2.13
CA SER A 121 2.29 3.39 -2.82
C SER A 121 1.05 4.25 -2.56
N SER A 122 0.72 5.12 -3.51
CA SER A 122 -0.54 5.83 -3.57
C SER A 122 -1.62 4.97 -4.25
N SER A 123 -2.76 5.54 -4.56
CA SER A 123 -3.91 4.83 -5.13
C SER A 123 -4.60 5.66 -6.22
N ALA A 124 -5.24 4.99 -7.18
CA ALA A 124 -6.13 5.63 -8.13
C ALA A 124 -7.35 6.28 -7.46
N CYS A 125 -7.74 5.84 -6.26
CA CYS A 125 -8.83 6.46 -5.48
C CYS A 125 -8.56 7.93 -5.11
N MET A 126 -7.33 8.43 -5.29
CA MET A 126 -7.02 9.84 -5.07
C MET A 126 -7.42 10.74 -6.23
N TYR A 127 -7.74 10.20 -7.41
CA TYR A 127 -8.25 10.99 -8.53
C TYR A 127 -9.65 11.52 -8.24
N PRO A 128 -10.01 12.69 -8.82
CA PRO A 128 -11.36 13.22 -8.73
C PRO A 128 -12.39 12.21 -9.22
N GLU A 129 -13.50 12.08 -8.51
CA GLU A 129 -14.60 11.19 -8.87
C GLU A 129 -15.07 11.40 -10.31
N HIS A 130 -15.25 12.65 -10.72
CA HIS A 130 -15.75 12.99 -12.06
C HIS A 130 -14.84 12.53 -13.21
N ASN A 131 -13.55 12.25 -12.95
CA ASN A 131 -12.63 11.69 -13.93
C ASN A 131 -12.82 10.18 -14.14
N GLN A 132 -13.62 9.54 -13.28
CA GLN A 132 -13.81 8.09 -13.25
C GLN A 132 -15.23 7.66 -13.64
N LEU A 133 -16.14 8.60 -13.88
CA LEU A 133 -17.56 8.31 -14.14
C LEU A 133 -17.81 7.73 -15.54
N ASP A 134 -16.95 8.03 -16.52
CA ASP A 134 -17.06 7.47 -17.86
C ASP A 134 -16.12 6.25 -17.98
N PRO A 135 -16.65 5.02 -17.98
CA PRO A 135 -15.83 3.82 -18.05
C PRO A 135 -15.12 3.66 -19.39
N ASP A 136 -15.64 4.25 -20.47
CA ASP A 136 -15.08 4.15 -21.81
C ASP A 136 -13.98 5.20 -22.06
N ASN A 137 -13.96 6.28 -21.27
CA ASN A 137 -13.00 7.37 -21.40
C ASN A 137 -12.57 7.94 -20.04
N PRO A 138 -11.97 7.14 -19.14
CA PRO A 138 -11.51 7.62 -17.85
C PRO A 138 -10.34 8.59 -18.03
N ASP A 139 -10.37 9.74 -17.33
CA ASP A 139 -9.27 10.71 -17.33
C ASP A 139 -8.41 10.56 -16.06
N LEU A 140 -7.54 9.56 -16.07
CA LEU A 140 -6.66 9.19 -14.95
C LEU A 140 -5.18 9.45 -15.26
N ALA A 141 -4.88 10.42 -16.11
CA ALA A 141 -3.52 10.88 -16.33
C ALA A 141 -2.98 11.57 -15.06
N GLU A 142 -1.68 11.48 -14.80
CA GLU A 142 -1.09 11.97 -13.54
C GLU A 142 -1.42 13.45 -13.24
N HIS A 143 -1.51 14.27 -14.26
CA HIS A 143 -1.79 15.71 -14.13
C HIS A 143 -3.26 16.02 -13.81
N THR A 144 -4.19 15.08 -14.04
CA THR A 144 -5.64 15.29 -13.83
C THR A 144 -6.09 15.08 -12.39
N ALA A 145 -5.15 14.85 -11.48
CA ALA A 145 -5.42 14.74 -10.05
C ALA A 145 -5.98 16.03 -9.42
N TYR A 146 -5.92 17.15 -10.15
CA TYR A 146 -6.38 18.45 -9.68
C TYR A 146 -7.30 19.15 -10.72
N PRO A 147 -8.36 19.86 -10.24
CA PRO A 147 -8.73 20.10 -8.84
C PRO A 147 -9.12 18.79 -8.12
N ALA A 148 -8.69 18.64 -6.86
CA ALA A 148 -8.88 17.41 -6.09
C ALA A 148 -10.35 17.25 -5.67
N ASN A 149 -10.89 16.05 -5.89
CA ASN A 149 -12.21 15.63 -5.42
C ASN A 149 -12.29 14.10 -5.33
N PRO A 150 -11.44 13.46 -4.51
CA PRO A 150 -11.54 12.02 -4.25
C PRO A 150 -12.95 11.64 -3.75
N ASP A 151 -13.37 10.41 -4.08
CA ASP A 151 -14.69 9.86 -3.76
C ASP A 151 -14.79 9.25 -2.34
N SER A 152 -13.68 9.20 -1.62
CA SER A 152 -13.59 8.55 -0.30
C SER A 152 -12.53 9.18 0.58
N ASP A 153 -12.68 9.03 1.90
CA ASP A 153 -11.67 9.45 2.88
C ASP A 153 -10.34 8.71 2.68
N TYR A 154 -10.39 7.46 2.22
CA TYR A 154 -9.19 6.75 1.78
C TYR A 154 -8.47 7.48 0.62
N GLY A 155 -9.22 7.96 -0.37
CA GLY A 155 -8.68 8.74 -1.48
C GLY A 155 -8.06 10.07 -1.01
N TRP A 156 -8.72 10.75 -0.08
CA TRP A 156 -8.20 11.98 0.55
C TRP A 156 -6.93 11.72 1.35
N GLU A 157 -6.85 10.63 2.13
CA GLU A 157 -5.62 10.25 2.84
C GLU A 157 -4.47 10.01 1.85
N LYS A 158 -4.73 9.26 0.78
CA LYS A 158 -3.71 8.98 -0.24
C LYS A 158 -3.20 10.25 -0.91
N LEU A 159 -4.08 11.19 -1.23
CA LEU A 159 -3.70 12.49 -1.78
C LEU A 159 -2.91 13.33 -0.77
N PHE A 160 -3.36 13.38 0.49
CA PHE A 160 -2.62 14.05 1.58
C PHE A 160 -1.21 13.48 1.71
N SER A 161 -1.08 12.16 1.73
CA SER A 161 0.22 11.51 1.85
C SER A 161 1.10 11.76 0.62
N GLU A 162 0.59 11.77 -0.63
CA GLU A 162 1.37 12.22 -1.79
C GLU A 162 1.94 13.63 -1.58
N ARG A 163 1.09 14.57 -1.13
CA ARG A 163 1.52 15.95 -0.85
C ARG A 163 2.60 16.01 0.22
N LEU A 164 2.47 15.17 1.26
CA LEU A 164 3.44 15.07 2.34
C LEU A 164 4.80 14.58 1.81
N TYR A 165 4.84 13.47 1.07
CA TYR A 165 6.06 12.93 0.46
C TYR A 165 6.74 13.95 -0.48
N LEU A 166 5.97 14.62 -1.33
CA LEU A 166 6.47 15.66 -2.22
C LEU A 166 7.01 16.88 -1.46
N ALA A 167 6.40 17.23 -0.31
CA ALA A 167 6.89 18.32 0.53
C ALA A 167 8.25 17.95 1.16
N TYR A 168 8.40 16.72 1.69
CA TYR A 168 9.68 16.23 2.20
C TYR A 168 10.74 16.19 1.10
N GLY A 169 10.38 15.78 -0.12
CA GLY A 169 11.26 15.85 -1.27
C GLY A 169 11.80 17.27 -1.52
N ARG A 170 10.90 18.26 -1.52
CA ARG A 170 11.28 19.68 -1.77
C ARG A 170 12.06 20.30 -0.61
N CYS A 171 11.62 20.07 0.62
CA CYS A 171 12.17 20.76 1.79
C CYS A 171 13.48 20.14 2.30
N TYR A 172 13.61 18.82 2.16
CA TYR A 172 14.74 18.07 2.72
C TYR A 172 15.58 17.37 1.65
N ASN A 173 15.33 17.62 0.37
CA ASN A 173 16.03 17.00 -0.76
C ASN A 173 15.98 15.46 -0.74
N MET A 174 14.86 14.88 -0.30
CA MET A 174 14.65 13.44 -0.29
C MET A 174 14.29 12.95 -1.69
N ASN A 175 14.85 11.81 -2.11
CA ASN A 175 14.56 11.22 -3.41
C ASN A 175 13.27 10.37 -3.33
N VAL A 176 12.14 11.01 -3.54
CA VAL A 176 10.82 10.39 -3.45
C VAL A 176 10.33 9.92 -4.81
N LYS A 177 9.76 8.72 -4.88
CA LYS A 177 9.02 8.15 -6.00
C LYS A 177 7.63 7.73 -5.53
N ILE A 178 6.62 8.11 -6.29
CA ILE A 178 5.21 7.81 -5.97
C ILE A 178 4.63 7.05 -7.16
N ALA A 179 3.89 5.98 -6.87
CA ALA A 179 3.08 5.30 -7.85
C ALA A 179 1.62 5.21 -7.38
N ARG A 180 0.69 5.60 -8.24
CA ARG A 180 -0.74 5.47 -8.00
C ARG A 180 -1.17 4.11 -8.47
N PHE A 181 -1.38 3.20 -7.51
CA PHE A 181 -1.81 1.85 -7.82
C PHE A 181 -3.29 1.86 -8.19
N HIS A 182 -3.60 1.27 -9.33
CA HIS A 182 -4.94 0.83 -9.66
C HIS A 182 -5.25 -0.49 -8.93
N ASN A 183 -6.33 -1.16 -9.28
CA ASN A 183 -6.72 -2.37 -8.57
C ASN A 183 -5.69 -3.50 -8.75
N ILE A 184 -4.86 -3.71 -7.74
CA ILE A 184 -3.88 -4.80 -7.71
C ILE A 184 -4.56 -6.04 -7.14
N PHE A 185 -4.48 -7.16 -7.84
CA PHE A 185 -4.98 -8.47 -7.42
C PHE A 185 -4.05 -9.57 -7.96
N GLY A 186 -4.11 -10.74 -7.34
CA GLY A 186 -3.29 -11.88 -7.76
C GLY A 186 -3.09 -12.90 -6.65
N PRO A 187 -2.21 -13.89 -6.86
CA PRO A 187 -1.89 -14.91 -5.86
C PRO A 187 -1.48 -14.30 -4.53
N GLN A 188 -1.94 -14.89 -3.42
CA GLN A 188 -1.71 -14.43 -2.04
C GLN A 188 -2.46 -13.14 -1.66
N GLY A 189 -3.24 -12.53 -2.57
CA GLY A 189 -4.15 -11.44 -2.23
C GLY A 189 -5.35 -11.90 -1.41
N SER A 190 -6.05 -10.97 -0.76
CA SER A 190 -7.31 -11.25 -0.07
C SER A 190 -8.35 -11.78 -1.06
N TRP A 191 -9.08 -12.83 -0.68
CA TRP A 191 -10.06 -13.47 -1.53
C TRP A 191 -11.40 -13.82 -0.85
N ASN A 192 -11.49 -13.82 0.51
CA ASN A 192 -12.68 -14.25 1.25
C ASN A 192 -12.88 -13.53 2.60
N ASN A 193 -12.28 -12.39 2.84
CA ASN A 193 -12.29 -11.71 4.15
C ASN A 193 -12.99 -10.33 4.15
N GLY A 194 -13.73 -10.00 3.10
CA GLY A 194 -14.41 -8.71 2.94
C GLY A 194 -13.48 -7.56 2.49
N LYS A 195 -12.17 -7.81 2.37
CA LYS A 195 -11.18 -6.85 1.86
C LYS A 195 -10.69 -7.18 0.45
N GLU A 196 -11.26 -8.21 -0.17
CA GLU A 196 -10.90 -8.65 -1.52
C GLU A 196 -11.32 -7.65 -2.61
N LYS A 197 -10.51 -7.58 -3.65
CA LYS A 197 -10.84 -6.83 -4.87
C LYS A 197 -11.83 -7.62 -5.74
N ALA A 198 -12.60 -6.90 -6.57
CA ALA A 198 -13.65 -7.48 -7.39
C ALA A 198 -13.24 -8.75 -8.18
N PRO A 199 -12.07 -8.81 -8.87
CA PRO A 199 -11.67 -10.02 -9.56
C PRO A 199 -11.52 -11.24 -8.64
N ALA A 200 -10.96 -11.08 -7.44
CA ALA A 200 -10.80 -12.15 -6.48
C ALA A 200 -12.16 -12.62 -5.91
N ALA A 201 -13.06 -11.67 -5.62
CA ALA A 201 -14.41 -11.97 -5.17
C ALA A 201 -15.21 -12.75 -6.22
N LEU A 202 -15.15 -12.32 -7.49
CA LEU A 202 -15.82 -13.00 -8.60
C LEU A 202 -15.25 -14.40 -8.82
N MET A 203 -13.95 -14.57 -8.86
CA MET A 203 -13.30 -15.87 -8.99
C MET A 203 -13.70 -16.83 -7.86
N ARG A 204 -13.77 -16.35 -6.62
CA ARG A 204 -14.27 -17.14 -5.50
C ARG A 204 -15.71 -17.58 -5.71
N LYS A 205 -16.61 -16.65 -6.07
CA LYS A 205 -18.03 -16.96 -6.32
C LYS A 205 -18.20 -18.02 -7.42
N VAL A 206 -17.47 -17.84 -8.55
CA VAL A 206 -17.49 -18.83 -9.64
C VAL A 206 -16.97 -20.20 -9.21
N ALA A 207 -15.85 -20.23 -8.47
CA ALA A 207 -15.28 -21.50 -8.01
C ALA A 207 -16.21 -22.23 -7.02
N MET A 208 -16.89 -21.50 -6.15
CA MET A 208 -17.86 -22.08 -5.21
C MET A 208 -19.11 -22.60 -5.93
N ALA A 209 -19.68 -21.84 -6.87
CA ALA A 209 -20.82 -22.24 -7.68
C ALA A 209 -20.49 -23.47 -8.53
N SER A 210 -19.29 -23.56 -9.10
CA SER A 210 -18.86 -24.71 -9.93
C SER A 210 -18.62 -25.98 -9.14
N SER A 211 -18.55 -25.94 -7.82
CA SER A 211 -18.38 -27.10 -6.93
C SER A 211 -19.71 -27.68 -6.41
N GLY A 212 -20.83 -27.01 -6.72
CA GLY A 212 -22.19 -27.44 -6.34
C GLY A 212 -22.93 -28.14 -7.46
N ASP A 213 -23.89 -29.03 -7.10
CA ASP A 213 -24.75 -29.77 -8.05
C ASP A 213 -25.97 -28.95 -8.54
N VAL A 214 -25.97 -27.62 -8.35
CA VAL A 214 -27.14 -26.76 -8.64
C VAL A 214 -26.70 -25.53 -9.42
N ASP A 215 -27.56 -25.05 -10.32
CA ASP A 215 -27.42 -23.75 -10.99
C ASP A 215 -27.48 -22.61 -9.96
N GLU A 216 -26.33 -22.18 -9.44
CA GLU A 216 -26.26 -21.06 -8.52
C GLU A 216 -26.17 -19.73 -9.28
N ILE A 217 -27.03 -18.78 -8.89
CA ILE A 217 -26.99 -17.41 -9.38
C ILE A 217 -25.86 -16.68 -8.65
N ILE A 218 -24.92 -16.12 -9.40
CA ILE A 218 -23.86 -15.29 -8.86
C ILE A 218 -24.28 -13.83 -8.93
N ASP A 219 -24.49 -13.22 -7.77
CA ASP A 219 -24.73 -11.78 -7.69
C ASP A 219 -23.46 -10.99 -8.00
N VAL A 220 -23.52 -10.15 -9.03
CA VAL A 220 -22.47 -9.21 -9.40
C VAL A 220 -22.98 -7.80 -9.15
N TRP A 221 -22.24 -7.04 -8.36
CA TRP A 221 -22.54 -5.64 -8.09
C TRP A 221 -21.92 -4.78 -9.18
N GLY A 222 -22.72 -3.93 -9.76
CA GLY A 222 -22.36 -2.98 -10.79
C GLY A 222 -23.59 -2.46 -11.55
N PRO A 223 -23.45 -1.41 -12.31
CA PRO A 223 -24.52 -0.93 -13.19
C PRO A 223 -24.82 -1.95 -14.29
#